data_75d18d9305657660cc23780c0ed0fdc0
#
_entry.id   75d18d9305657660cc23780c0ed0fdc0
#
_cell.length_a   1.000
_cell.length_b   1.000
_cell.length_c   1.000
_cell.angle_alpha   90.00
_cell.angle_beta   90.00
_cell.angle_gamma   90.00
#
_symmetry.space_group_name_H-M   'P 1'
#
loop_
_entity.id
_entity.type
_entity.pdbx_description
1 polymer ?
#
loop_
_entity_poly.entity_id
_entity_poly.type
_entity_poly.pdbx_seq_one_letter_code
_entity_poly.pdbx_strand_id
1 'polypeptide(L)'
;MLFRSGTAAGPLVDKAKEKDLPIVFLNREPEKDTMQSYDKVWYVGARAEQSGTLSGELIVDYFRENKDADRNGDGKIQYVMLQGEPGHQDATLRTEYSVKAIKEGGFEPVKLAADTAMWDKVKATDLMSAMISSQGIDKIEAVLANNDDMALGAIEALKAQGYNKGDKSKYIPVVGVDATAPALAAMADGSMLGTVLNDGENQGKATVNIATAAAQGKEINKESAGYDITDDKYVWIDYVKVTKDNYKDFQK
;
A
#
# COMPACT_ATOMS: atom_id res chain seq x y z
N MET A 1 -0.09 -19.26 -11.04
CA MET A 1 0.39 -19.70 -9.71
C MET A 1 0.87 -18.47 -8.96
N LEU A 2 0.23 -18.08 -7.85
CA LEU A 2 0.61 -16.89 -7.07
C LEU A 2 1.74 -17.28 -6.11
N PHE A 3 2.92 -16.71 -6.30
CA PHE A 3 4.08 -16.92 -5.42
C PHE A 3 4.06 -15.88 -4.31
N ARG A 4 4.14 -16.32 -3.06
CA ARG A 4 4.04 -15.49 -1.87
C ARG A 4 5.39 -14.93 -1.37
N SER A 5 6.51 -15.21 -2.03
CA SER A 5 7.83 -14.78 -1.59
C SER A 5 8.72 -14.41 -2.78
N GLY A 6 9.40 -13.27 -2.71
CA GLY A 6 10.41 -12.85 -3.70
C GLY A 6 11.56 -13.87 -3.84
N THR A 7 11.91 -14.57 -2.77
CA THR A 7 12.95 -15.61 -2.76
C THR A 7 12.56 -16.88 -3.53
N ALA A 8 11.27 -17.10 -3.80
CA ALA A 8 10.81 -18.23 -4.61
C ALA A 8 10.96 -18.00 -6.13
N ALA A 9 11.34 -16.80 -6.57
CA ALA A 9 11.45 -16.45 -7.98
C ALA A 9 12.63 -17.15 -8.67
N GLY A 10 13.79 -17.28 -8.00
CA GLY A 10 15.01 -17.86 -8.57
C GLY A 10 14.79 -19.23 -9.22
N PRO A 11 14.27 -20.25 -8.50
CA PRO A 11 14.00 -21.58 -9.08
C PRO A 11 13.02 -21.58 -10.25
N LEU A 12 12.15 -20.56 -10.35
CA LEU A 12 11.22 -20.42 -11.48
C LEU A 12 11.93 -19.86 -12.71
N VAL A 13 12.77 -18.85 -12.51
CA VAL A 13 13.59 -18.29 -13.58
C VAL A 13 14.53 -19.36 -14.12
N ASP A 14 15.16 -20.18 -13.27
CA ASP A 14 16.02 -21.27 -13.68
C ASP A 14 15.27 -22.28 -14.58
N LYS A 15 14.06 -22.70 -14.18
CA LYS A 15 13.23 -23.58 -14.99
C LYS A 15 12.76 -22.95 -16.30
N ALA A 16 12.47 -21.66 -16.30
CA ALA A 16 12.11 -20.93 -17.52
C ALA A 16 13.31 -20.87 -18.47
N LYS A 17 14.49 -20.59 -17.94
CA LYS A 17 15.76 -20.56 -18.68
C LYS A 17 16.12 -21.91 -19.29
N GLU A 18 16.00 -23.01 -18.52
CA GLU A 18 16.24 -24.39 -19.01
C GLU A 18 15.38 -24.73 -20.22
N LYS A 19 14.16 -24.19 -20.28
CA LYS A 19 13.18 -24.46 -21.35
C LYS A 19 13.09 -23.35 -22.40
N ASP A 20 13.94 -22.34 -22.29
CA ASP A 20 13.91 -21.14 -23.13
C ASP A 20 12.54 -20.43 -23.16
N LEU A 21 11.82 -20.43 -22.05
CA LEU A 21 10.48 -19.84 -21.92
C LEU A 21 10.53 -18.44 -21.34
N PRO A 22 9.73 -17.49 -21.86
CA PRO A 22 9.58 -16.18 -21.22
C PRO A 22 8.81 -16.29 -19.90
N ILE A 23 9.15 -15.42 -18.94
CA ILE A 23 8.47 -15.30 -17.65
C ILE A 23 8.21 -13.85 -17.31
N VAL A 24 7.00 -13.53 -16.84
CA VAL A 24 6.62 -12.20 -16.36
C VAL A 24 6.16 -12.30 -14.92
N PHE A 25 6.81 -11.59 -14.04
CA PHE A 25 6.39 -11.44 -12.65
C PHE A 25 5.45 -10.26 -12.52
N LEU A 26 4.48 -10.38 -11.61
CA LEU A 26 3.46 -9.37 -11.33
C LEU A 26 3.38 -9.08 -9.84
N ASN A 27 3.31 -7.80 -9.47
CA ASN A 27 3.09 -7.30 -8.12
C ASN A 27 4.27 -7.54 -7.15
N ARG A 28 4.71 -8.79 -6.95
CA ARG A 28 5.86 -9.09 -6.09
C ARG A 28 7.14 -9.07 -6.89
N GLU A 29 8.00 -8.11 -6.59
CA GLU A 29 9.28 -7.93 -7.29
C GLU A 29 10.27 -9.03 -6.88
N PRO A 30 10.87 -9.76 -7.85
CA PRO A 30 11.99 -10.64 -7.58
C PRO A 30 13.25 -9.85 -7.22
N GLU A 31 14.18 -10.53 -6.54
CA GLU A 31 15.53 -9.99 -6.29
C GLU A 31 16.18 -9.56 -7.61
N LYS A 32 16.94 -8.45 -7.58
CA LYS A 32 17.59 -7.88 -8.77
C LYS A 32 18.47 -8.89 -9.50
N ASP A 33 19.24 -9.69 -8.77
CA ASP A 33 20.11 -10.72 -9.34
C ASP A 33 19.31 -11.80 -10.08
N THR A 34 18.12 -12.15 -9.57
CA THR A 34 17.19 -13.07 -10.23
C THR A 34 16.69 -12.49 -11.55
N MET A 35 16.31 -11.21 -11.56
CA MET A 35 15.86 -10.52 -12.77
C MET A 35 16.97 -10.42 -13.83
N GLN A 36 18.23 -10.30 -13.42
CA GLN A 36 19.39 -10.21 -14.32
C GLN A 36 19.91 -11.57 -14.79
N SER A 37 19.52 -12.67 -14.15
CA SER A 37 20.02 -14.02 -14.44
C SER A 37 19.54 -14.60 -15.77
N TYR A 38 18.50 -14.02 -16.37
CA TYR A 38 17.89 -14.49 -17.61
C TYR A 38 17.33 -13.32 -18.44
N ASP A 39 17.52 -13.36 -19.77
CA ASP A 39 17.12 -12.26 -20.65
C ASP A 39 15.61 -12.17 -20.84
N LYS A 40 14.91 -13.35 -20.86
CA LYS A 40 13.45 -13.41 -21.08
C LYS A 40 12.66 -13.34 -19.78
N VAL A 41 13.04 -12.45 -18.86
CA VAL A 41 12.32 -12.21 -17.61
C VAL A 41 11.94 -10.74 -17.51
N TRP A 42 10.68 -10.46 -17.16
CA TRP A 42 10.13 -9.11 -16.95
C TRP A 42 9.35 -9.04 -15.65
N TYR A 43 9.22 -7.82 -15.17
CA TYR A 43 8.42 -7.50 -14.00
C TYR A 43 7.44 -6.35 -14.29
N VAL A 44 6.23 -6.50 -13.79
CA VAL A 44 5.21 -5.44 -13.79
C VAL A 44 4.74 -5.22 -12.36
N GLY A 45 4.81 -4.00 -11.88
CA GLY A 45 4.36 -3.65 -10.54
C GLY A 45 4.41 -2.15 -10.28
N ALA A 46 4.45 -1.78 -9.02
CA ALA A 46 4.50 -0.39 -8.58
C ALA A 46 5.58 -0.22 -7.49
N ARG A 47 6.10 1.01 -7.34
CA ARG A 47 7.16 1.31 -6.36
C ARG A 47 6.56 1.51 -4.97
N ALA A 48 6.76 0.58 -4.06
CA ALA A 48 6.15 0.60 -2.74
C ALA A 48 6.51 1.86 -1.92
N GLU A 49 7.69 2.44 -2.16
CA GLU A 49 8.11 3.72 -1.57
C GLU A 49 7.13 4.85 -1.88
N GLN A 50 6.64 4.89 -3.13
CA GLN A 50 5.65 5.90 -3.55
C GLN A 50 4.35 5.76 -2.76
N SER A 51 3.85 4.53 -2.59
CA SER A 51 2.61 4.32 -1.81
C SER A 51 2.76 4.69 -0.34
N GLY A 52 3.90 4.37 0.27
CA GLY A 52 4.21 4.79 1.64
C GLY A 52 4.24 6.31 1.75
N THR A 53 4.95 6.98 0.84
CA THR A 53 5.04 8.45 0.80
C THR A 53 3.65 9.08 0.69
N LEU A 54 2.82 8.64 -0.27
CA LEU A 54 1.46 9.16 -0.45
C LEU A 54 0.56 8.91 0.76
N SER A 55 0.70 7.77 1.45
CA SER A 55 -0.03 7.49 2.70
C SER A 55 0.36 8.46 3.82
N GLY A 56 1.65 8.74 3.98
CA GLY A 56 2.14 9.72 4.95
C GLY A 56 1.69 11.14 4.63
N GLU A 57 1.70 11.53 3.34
CA GLU A 57 1.20 12.82 2.89
C GLU A 57 -0.29 13.03 3.19
N LEU A 58 -1.14 12.00 3.05
CA LEU A 58 -2.55 12.07 3.43
C LEU A 58 -2.72 12.48 4.91
N ILE A 59 -1.91 11.92 5.80
CA ILE A 59 -1.91 12.28 7.23
C ILE A 59 -1.41 13.72 7.42
N VAL A 60 -0.31 14.09 6.78
CA VAL A 60 0.26 15.46 6.84
C VAL A 60 -0.75 16.50 6.40
N ASP A 61 -1.41 16.28 5.25
CA ASP A 61 -2.41 17.19 4.71
C ASP A 61 -3.58 17.35 5.69
N TYR A 62 -4.05 16.25 6.27
CA TYR A 62 -5.12 16.27 7.27
C TYR A 62 -4.75 17.09 8.51
N PHE A 63 -3.55 16.90 9.08
CA PHE A 63 -3.10 17.66 10.25
C PHE A 63 -2.83 19.14 9.97
N ARG A 64 -2.45 19.50 8.75
CA ARG A 64 -2.32 20.90 8.33
C ARG A 64 -3.68 21.61 8.27
N GLU A 65 -4.71 20.92 7.80
CA GLU A 65 -6.07 21.44 7.67
C GLU A 65 -6.86 21.43 8.98
N ASN A 66 -6.56 20.49 9.89
CA ASN A 66 -7.33 20.24 11.12
C ASN A 66 -6.42 20.30 12.35
N LYS A 67 -6.27 21.49 12.92
CA LYS A 67 -5.40 21.70 14.10
C LYS A 67 -5.83 20.92 15.34
N ASP A 68 -7.13 20.64 15.48
CA ASP A 68 -7.69 19.84 16.58
C ASP A 68 -7.37 18.35 16.46
N ALA A 69 -6.72 17.90 15.36
CA ALA A 69 -6.24 16.54 15.20
C ALA A 69 -5.05 16.22 16.13
N ASP A 70 -4.23 17.24 16.43
CA ASP A 70 -3.22 17.22 17.52
C ASP A 70 -3.94 17.40 18.85
N ARG A 71 -4.38 16.30 19.46
CA ARG A 71 -5.29 16.27 20.61
C ARG A 71 -4.63 16.72 21.90
N ASN A 72 -3.33 16.49 22.02
CA ASN A 72 -2.55 16.86 23.21
C ASN A 72 -1.83 18.21 23.05
N GLY A 73 -1.83 18.80 21.84
CA GLY A 73 -1.26 20.11 21.54
C GLY A 73 0.27 20.15 21.56
N ASP A 74 0.94 18.99 21.35
CA ASP A 74 2.41 18.91 21.42
C ASP A 74 3.12 19.11 20.07
N GLY A 75 2.35 19.31 18.99
CA GLY A 75 2.86 19.54 17.63
C GLY A 75 3.39 18.29 16.94
N LYS A 76 3.13 17.12 17.48
CA LYS A 76 3.57 15.82 16.94
C LYS A 76 2.38 15.05 16.39
N ILE A 77 2.63 13.85 15.85
CA ILE A 77 1.58 12.92 15.40
C ILE A 77 1.79 11.58 16.09
N GLN A 78 0.92 11.28 17.05
CA GLN A 78 0.92 10.01 17.76
C GLN A 78 0.16 8.97 16.93
N TYR A 79 0.89 7.99 16.38
CA TYR A 79 0.31 7.04 15.46
C TYR A 79 0.45 5.58 15.90
N VAL A 80 -0.47 4.75 15.42
CA VAL A 80 -0.34 3.29 15.40
C VAL A 80 -0.16 2.80 13.96
N MET A 81 0.58 1.68 13.80
CA MET A 81 0.91 1.11 12.50
C MET A 81 0.46 -0.35 12.41
N LEU A 82 -0.35 -0.66 11.40
CA LEU A 82 -0.74 -2.02 11.04
C LEU A 82 0.07 -2.48 9.83
N GLN A 83 0.96 -3.44 10.07
CA GLN A 83 1.92 -3.89 9.06
C GLN A 83 1.42 -5.14 8.33
N GLY A 84 1.83 -5.26 7.07
CA GLY A 84 1.64 -6.47 6.28
C GLY A 84 2.51 -7.64 6.76
N GLU A 85 2.70 -8.61 5.88
CA GLU A 85 3.48 -9.83 6.15
C GLU A 85 4.96 -9.49 6.41
N PRO A 86 5.58 -9.98 7.50
CA PRO A 86 7.01 -9.80 7.76
C PRO A 86 7.87 -10.33 6.61
N GLY A 87 8.89 -9.56 6.22
CA GLY A 87 9.76 -9.90 5.09
C GLY A 87 9.18 -9.59 3.71
N HIS A 88 7.96 -9.06 3.64
CA HIS A 88 7.40 -8.54 2.40
C HIS A 88 7.96 -7.14 2.14
N GLN A 89 8.55 -6.92 0.94
CA GLN A 89 9.16 -5.65 0.56
C GLN A 89 8.19 -4.47 0.72
N ASP A 90 6.96 -4.59 0.20
CA ASP A 90 5.95 -3.55 0.31
C ASP A 90 5.59 -3.21 1.76
N ALA A 91 5.49 -4.21 2.66
CA ALA A 91 5.20 -3.95 4.06
C ALA A 91 6.30 -3.10 4.71
N THR A 92 7.56 -3.41 4.42
CA THR A 92 8.72 -2.67 4.92
C THR A 92 8.73 -1.25 4.37
N LEU A 93 8.65 -1.10 3.04
CA LEU A 93 8.75 0.20 2.38
C LEU A 93 7.55 1.11 2.66
N ARG A 94 6.32 0.59 2.65
CA ARG A 94 5.12 1.36 3.01
C ARG A 94 5.20 1.87 4.44
N THR A 95 5.69 1.03 5.37
CA THR A 95 5.90 1.42 6.78
C THR A 95 6.95 2.52 6.90
N GLU A 96 8.12 2.35 6.27
CA GLU A 96 9.23 3.29 6.36
C GLU A 96 8.87 4.65 5.74
N TYR A 97 8.40 4.61 4.49
CA TYR A 97 8.18 5.83 3.72
C TYR A 97 6.96 6.64 4.17
N SER A 98 5.94 6.01 4.78
CA SER A 98 4.82 6.76 5.38
C SER A 98 5.28 7.59 6.59
N VAL A 99 6.10 7.02 7.44
CA VAL A 99 6.68 7.73 8.59
C VAL A 99 7.67 8.81 8.14
N LYS A 100 8.49 8.50 7.12
CA LYS A 100 9.40 9.46 6.50
C LYS A 100 8.66 10.67 5.93
N ALA A 101 7.57 10.46 5.20
CA ALA A 101 6.75 11.53 4.63
C ALA A 101 6.13 12.42 5.71
N ILE A 102 5.68 11.87 6.83
CA ILE A 102 5.19 12.65 7.98
C ILE A 102 6.30 13.57 8.49
N LYS A 103 7.52 13.06 8.65
CA LYS A 103 8.66 13.85 9.11
C LYS A 103 9.06 14.93 8.11
N GLU A 104 9.13 14.60 6.82
CA GLU A 104 9.42 15.54 5.73
C GLU A 104 8.31 16.59 5.58
N GLY A 105 7.07 16.24 5.95
CA GLY A 105 5.92 17.14 6.03
C GLY A 105 5.98 18.14 7.19
N GLY A 106 7.00 18.07 8.05
CA GLY A 106 7.26 19.01 9.14
C GLY A 106 6.65 18.61 10.48
N PHE A 107 6.16 17.37 10.63
CA PHE A 107 5.69 16.84 11.90
C PHE A 107 6.67 15.81 12.47
N GLU A 108 6.75 15.70 13.80
CA GLU A 108 7.47 14.62 14.47
C GLU A 108 6.54 13.42 14.64
N PRO A 109 6.78 12.27 13.93
CA PRO A 109 5.96 11.08 14.13
C PRO A 109 6.34 10.35 15.42
N VAL A 110 5.37 10.13 16.30
CA VAL A 110 5.53 9.39 17.56
C VAL A 110 4.79 8.05 17.45
N LYS A 111 5.55 6.98 17.33
CA LYS A 111 4.98 5.64 17.24
C LYS A 111 4.52 5.15 18.61
N LEU A 112 3.21 4.97 18.82
CA LEU A 112 2.63 4.39 20.02
C LEU A 112 2.70 2.85 20.01
N ALA A 113 2.34 2.26 18.87
CA ALA A 113 2.39 0.83 18.67
C ALA A 113 2.54 0.49 17.18
N ALA A 114 3.15 -0.66 16.89
CA ALA A 114 3.19 -1.24 15.55
C ALA A 114 3.28 -2.75 15.64
N ASP A 115 2.50 -3.47 14.82
CA ASP A 115 2.59 -4.92 14.71
C ASP A 115 1.99 -5.39 13.39
N THR A 116 2.19 -6.67 13.06
CA THR A 116 1.73 -7.27 11.81
C THR A 116 0.32 -7.84 11.92
N ALA A 117 -0.54 -7.43 11.00
CA ALA A 117 -1.86 -8.03 10.78
C ALA A 117 -1.92 -8.88 9.49
N MET A 118 -0.78 -9.14 8.84
CA MET A 118 -0.65 -10.11 7.74
C MET A 118 -1.57 -9.84 6.55
N TRP A 119 -1.84 -8.56 6.24
CA TRP A 119 -2.77 -8.12 5.21
C TRP A 119 -4.25 -8.46 5.48
N ASP A 120 -4.59 -8.93 6.68
CA ASP A 120 -5.89 -9.50 7.03
C ASP A 120 -6.73 -8.55 7.87
N LYS A 121 -7.99 -8.33 7.46
CA LYS A 121 -8.92 -7.42 8.11
C LYS A 121 -9.26 -7.84 9.54
N VAL A 122 -9.51 -9.14 9.79
CA VAL A 122 -9.92 -9.65 11.11
C VAL A 122 -8.75 -9.51 12.10
N LYS A 123 -7.56 -9.92 11.68
CA LYS A 123 -6.35 -9.73 12.51
C LYS A 123 -6.09 -8.25 12.80
N ALA A 124 -6.33 -7.37 11.83
CA ALA A 124 -6.19 -5.94 12.05
C ALA A 124 -7.21 -5.38 13.05
N THR A 125 -8.46 -5.90 13.04
CA THR A 125 -9.48 -5.54 14.04
C THR A 125 -9.05 -5.94 15.44
N ASP A 126 -8.57 -7.17 15.61
CA ASP A 126 -8.10 -7.67 16.92
C ASP A 126 -6.87 -6.89 17.40
N LEU A 127 -5.92 -6.67 16.51
CA LEU A 127 -4.68 -5.93 16.79
C LEU A 127 -4.98 -4.47 17.19
N MET A 128 -5.82 -3.78 16.41
CA MET A 128 -6.22 -2.41 16.74
C MET A 128 -6.96 -2.32 18.07
N SER A 129 -7.82 -3.29 18.39
CA SER A 129 -8.50 -3.37 19.68
C SER A 129 -7.50 -3.54 20.85
N ALA A 130 -6.46 -4.34 20.65
CA ALA A 130 -5.37 -4.50 21.62
C ALA A 130 -4.53 -3.20 21.77
N MET A 131 -4.23 -2.52 20.67
CA MET A 131 -3.53 -1.23 20.67
C MET A 131 -4.33 -0.15 21.39
N ILE A 132 -5.65 -0.07 21.15
CA ILE A 132 -6.55 0.85 21.87
C ILE A 132 -6.52 0.57 23.37
N SER A 133 -6.60 -0.70 23.75
CA SER A 133 -6.61 -1.10 25.17
C SER A 133 -5.30 -0.81 25.88
N SER A 134 -4.16 -0.95 25.19
CA SER A 134 -2.83 -0.76 25.78
C SER A 134 -2.37 0.69 25.80
N GLN A 135 -2.68 1.48 24.76
CA GLN A 135 -2.23 2.86 24.63
C GLN A 135 -3.25 3.88 25.15
N GLY A 136 -4.55 3.53 25.11
CA GLY A 136 -5.66 4.45 25.29
C GLY A 136 -6.04 5.17 23.99
N ILE A 137 -7.33 5.12 23.63
CA ILE A 137 -7.82 5.65 22.36
C ILE A 137 -7.59 7.15 22.22
N ASP A 138 -7.62 7.90 23.33
CA ASP A 138 -7.46 9.36 23.31
C ASP A 138 -6.03 9.80 22.96
N LYS A 139 -5.06 8.88 23.04
CA LYS A 139 -3.68 9.15 22.65
C LYS A 139 -3.39 8.83 21.18
N ILE A 140 -4.28 8.09 20.52
CA ILE A 140 -4.09 7.71 19.12
C ILE A 140 -4.64 8.82 18.23
N GLU A 141 -3.78 9.42 17.44
CA GLU A 141 -4.12 10.55 16.57
C GLU A 141 -4.15 10.17 15.09
N ALA A 142 -3.46 9.08 14.70
CA ALA A 142 -3.49 8.57 13.33
C ALA A 142 -3.33 7.05 13.31
N VAL A 143 -3.91 6.41 12.29
CA VAL A 143 -3.71 4.99 11.96
C VAL A 143 -3.14 4.88 10.56
N LEU A 144 -1.94 4.31 10.48
CA LEU A 144 -1.29 3.94 9.23
C LEU A 144 -1.45 2.45 9.00
N ALA A 145 -2.07 2.04 7.91
CA ALA A 145 -2.19 0.64 7.54
C ALA A 145 -1.54 0.37 6.18
N ASN A 146 -0.79 -0.72 6.07
CA ASN A 146 -0.09 -1.04 4.83
C ASN A 146 -1.02 -1.47 3.69
N ASN A 147 -2.31 -1.81 3.95
CA ASN A 147 -3.34 -1.99 2.95
C ASN A 147 -4.74 -1.61 3.46
N ASP A 148 -5.72 -1.60 2.56
CA ASP A 148 -7.10 -1.22 2.85
C ASP A 148 -7.82 -2.21 3.76
N ASP A 149 -7.60 -3.51 3.61
CA ASP A 149 -8.24 -4.51 4.46
C ASP A 149 -7.87 -4.30 5.93
N MET A 150 -6.60 -4.02 6.21
CA MET A 150 -6.16 -3.70 7.57
C MET A 150 -6.68 -2.34 8.04
N ALA A 151 -6.76 -1.33 7.16
CA ALA A 151 -7.37 -0.04 7.47
C ALA A 151 -8.85 -0.19 7.86
N LEU A 152 -9.60 -0.99 7.10
CA LEU A 152 -11.00 -1.30 7.40
C LEU A 152 -11.16 -2.07 8.72
N GLY A 153 -10.24 -2.99 9.04
CA GLY A 153 -10.20 -3.66 10.33
C GLY A 153 -9.99 -2.68 11.49
N ALA A 154 -9.06 -1.72 11.33
CA ALA A 154 -8.86 -0.66 12.32
C ALA A 154 -10.11 0.20 12.50
N ILE A 155 -10.78 0.57 11.41
CA ILE A 155 -12.03 1.35 11.44
C ILE A 155 -13.13 0.60 12.21
N GLU A 156 -13.25 -0.72 12.06
CA GLU A 156 -14.21 -1.52 12.84
C GLU A 156 -13.92 -1.46 14.34
N ALA A 157 -12.66 -1.59 14.76
CA ALA A 157 -12.26 -1.46 16.16
C ALA A 157 -12.53 -0.04 16.70
N LEU A 158 -12.25 1.01 15.92
CA LEU A 158 -12.56 2.40 16.28
C LEU A 158 -14.08 2.62 16.39
N LYS A 159 -14.87 2.12 15.44
CA LYS A 159 -16.34 2.20 15.49
C LYS A 159 -16.94 1.49 16.71
N ALA A 160 -16.33 0.40 17.17
CA ALA A 160 -16.74 -0.28 18.41
C ALA A 160 -16.56 0.61 19.66
N GLN A 161 -15.58 1.53 19.63
CA GLN A 161 -15.33 2.51 20.70
C GLN A 161 -16.11 3.82 20.50
N GLY A 162 -16.97 3.91 19.46
CA GLY A 162 -17.76 5.11 19.16
C GLY A 162 -17.03 6.17 18.34
N TYR A 163 -15.84 5.87 17.84
CA TYR A 163 -15.07 6.75 16.94
C TYR A 163 -15.44 6.52 15.47
N ASN A 164 -15.04 7.42 14.59
CA ASN A 164 -15.23 7.36 13.13
C ASN A 164 -16.68 7.06 12.68
N LYS A 165 -17.66 7.61 13.40
CA LYS A 165 -19.12 7.47 13.15
C LYS A 165 -19.79 8.80 12.79
N GLY A 166 -19.05 9.76 12.25
CA GLY A 166 -19.57 11.07 11.83
C GLY A 166 -19.42 12.19 12.86
N ASP A 167 -19.08 11.88 14.12
CA ASP A 167 -18.71 12.89 15.12
C ASP A 167 -17.24 13.31 14.90
N LYS A 168 -17.04 14.57 14.50
CA LYS A 168 -15.69 15.10 14.22
C LYS A 168 -14.77 15.11 15.45
N SER A 169 -15.34 15.24 16.66
CA SER A 169 -14.56 15.20 17.92
C SER A 169 -14.04 13.81 18.26
N LYS A 170 -14.63 12.78 17.63
CA LYS A 170 -14.29 11.37 17.77
C LYS A 170 -13.83 10.77 16.43
N TYR A 171 -13.05 11.52 15.69
CA TYR A 171 -12.49 11.05 14.43
C TYR A 171 -10.98 10.85 14.56
N ILE A 172 -10.49 9.71 14.14
CA ILE A 172 -9.07 9.38 14.00
C ILE A 172 -8.82 9.11 12.52
N PRO A 173 -7.95 9.86 11.83
CA PRO A 173 -7.63 9.62 10.43
C PRO A 173 -7.00 8.24 10.25
N VAL A 174 -7.56 7.46 9.32
CA VAL A 174 -7.08 6.13 8.93
C VAL A 174 -6.76 6.16 7.45
N VAL A 175 -5.57 5.69 7.09
CA VAL A 175 -5.13 5.56 5.70
C VAL A 175 -4.75 4.12 5.36
N GLY A 176 -4.99 3.74 4.12
CA GLY A 176 -4.67 2.42 3.57
C GLY A 176 -3.97 2.51 2.22
N VAL A 177 -3.88 1.39 1.52
CA VAL A 177 -3.38 1.25 0.14
C VAL A 177 -4.23 0.20 -0.55
N ASP A 178 -4.52 0.36 -1.80
CA ASP A 178 -5.13 -0.45 -2.86
C ASP A 178 -6.34 0.22 -3.51
N ALA A 179 -7.02 1.15 -2.84
CA ALA A 179 -8.28 1.79 -3.28
C ALA A 179 -9.38 0.76 -3.59
N THR A 180 -9.55 -0.21 -2.70
CA THR A 180 -10.57 -1.25 -2.83
C THR A 180 -11.98 -0.66 -2.74
N ALA A 181 -12.98 -1.29 -3.37
CA ALA A 181 -14.36 -0.82 -3.30
C ALA A 181 -14.89 -0.64 -1.85
N PRO A 182 -14.58 -1.55 -0.87
CA PRO A 182 -14.93 -1.30 0.53
C PRO A 182 -14.25 -0.08 1.15
N ALA A 183 -12.97 0.20 0.80
CA ALA A 183 -12.26 1.37 1.28
C ALA A 183 -12.85 2.66 0.71
N LEU A 184 -13.18 2.69 -0.60
CA LEU A 184 -13.87 3.82 -1.22
C LEU A 184 -15.26 4.06 -0.60
N ALA A 185 -15.98 3.01 -0.19
CA ALA A 185 -17.24 3.13 0.55
C ALA A 185 -17.01 3.72 1.96
N ALA A 186 -15.95 3.33 2.66
CA ALA A 186 -15.58 3.89 3.95
C ALA A 186 -15.12 5.36 3.85
N MET A 187 -14.55 5.76 2.71
CA MET A 187 -14.28 7.17 2.42
C MET A 187 -15.57 7.95 2.18
N ALA A 188 -16.52 7.35 1.45
CA ALA A 188 -17.83 7.96 1.18
C ALA A 188 -18.67 8.18 2.46
N ASP A 189 -18.61 7.26 3.44
CA ASP A 189 -19.29 7.40 4.73
C ASP A 189 -18.48 8.26 5.74
N GLY A 190 -17.28 8.71 5.38
CA GLY A 190 -16.43 9.56 6.20
C GLY A 190 -15.70 8.82 7.33
N SER A 191 -15.67 7.49 7.34
CA SER A 191 -14.95 6.73 8.35
C SER A 191 -13.46 6.50 8.03
N MET A 192 -13.06 6.66 6.77
CA MET A 192 -11.68 6.56 6.28
C MET A 192 -11.22 7.89 5.69
N LEU A 193 -10.00 8.32 5.99
CA LEU A 193 -9.44 9.56 5.46
C LEU A 193 -9.11 9.47 3.97
N GLY A 194 -8.43 8.42 3.59
CA GLY A 194 -7.93 8.24 2.23
C GLY A 194 -7.22 6.91 2.04
N THR A 195 -6.92 6.64 0.79
CA THR A 195 -6.14 5.46 0.39
C THR A 195 -5.21 5.81 -0.77
N VAL A 196 -4.42 4.86 -1.21
CA VAL A 196 -3.52 5.00 -2.35
C VAL A 196 -3.85 3.90 -3.35
N LEU A 197 -4.27 4.27 -4.57
CA LEU A 197 -4.58 3.29 -5.61
C LEU A 197 -3.33 2.51 -6.02
N ASN A 198 -3.39 1.21 -5.89
CA ASN A 198 -2.51 0.24 -6.53
C ASN A 198 -3.22 -0.27 -7.80
N ASP A 199 -2.86 0.27 -8.95
CA ASP A 199 -3.63 0.06 -10.19
C ASP A 199 -3.43 -1.34 -10.78
N GLY A 200 -4.11 -2.31 -10.20
CA GLY A 200 -4.08 -3.71 -10.63
C GLY A 200 -4.61 -3.92 -12.06
N GLU A 201 -5.48 -3.04 -12.57
CA GLU A 201 -5.99 -3.13 -13.95
C GLU A 201 -4.88 -2.85 -14.96
N ASN A 202 -4.16 -1.74 -14.80
CA ASN A 202 -3.05 -1.40 -15.68
C ASN A 202 -1.86 -2.34 -15.51
N GLN A 203 -1.57 -2.81 -14.27
CA GLN A 203 -0.58 -3.87 -14.06
C GLN A 203 -0.97 -5.17 -14.79
N GLY A 204 -2.23 -5.58 -14.72
CA GLY A 204 -2.75 -6.77 -15.44
C GLY A 204 -2.63 -6.61 -16.96
N LYS A 205 -3.03 -5.45 -17.52
CA LYS A 205 -2.90 -5.14 -18.95
C LYS A 205 -1.44 -5.22 -19.42
N ALA A 206 -0.52 -4.55 -18.71
CA ALA A 206 0.90 -4.59 -19.04
C ALA A 206 1.46 -6.01 -19.01
N THR A 207 1.11 -6.79 -17.99
CA THR A 207 1.55 -8.18 -17.84
C THR A 207 1.09 -9.05 -19.01
N VAL A 208 -0.18 -8.95 -19.41
CA VAL A 208 -0.73 -9.72 -20.55
C VAL A 208 -0.07 -9.29 -21.86
N ASN A 209 0.12 -7.98 -22.06
CA ASN A 209 0.76 -7.46 -23.26
C ASN A 209 2.19 -7.99 -23.41
N ILE A 210 3.01 -7.91 -22.35
CA ILE A 210 4.39 -8.41 -22.34
C ILE A 210 4.40 -9.93 -22.57
N ALA A 211 3.58 -10.68 -21.83
CA ALA A 211 3.54 -12.14 -21.97
C ALA A 211 3.14 -12.57 -23.39
N THR A 212 2.18 -11.87 -24.00
CA THR A 212 1.73 -12.13 -25.38
C THR A 212 2.82 -11.81 -26.40
N ALA A 213 3.46 -10.65 -26.30
CA ALA A 213 4.53 -10.26 -27.20
C ALA A 213 5.74 -11.22 -27.10
N ALA A 214 6.14 -11.56 -25.86
CA ALA A 214 7.23 -12.49 -25.60
C ALA A 214 6.95 -13.91 -26.17
N ALA A 215 5.71 -14.41 -26.00
CA ALA A 215 5.31 -15.71 -26.56
C ALA A 215 5.29 -15.71 -28.10
N GLN A 216 5.11 -14.56 -28.74
CA GLN A 216 5.18 -14.38 -30.19
C GLN A 216 6.60 -14.11 -30.70
N GLY A 217 7.60 -14.09 -29.82
CA GLY A 217 8.99 -13.76 -30.18
C GLY A 217 9.19 -12.30 -30.62
N LYS A 218 8.27 -11.42 -30.26
CA LYS A 218 8.39 -9.97 -30.54
C LYS A 218 9.32 -9.31 -29.55
N GLU A 219 9.92 -8.21 -29.97
CA GLU A 219 10.67 -7.32 -29.08
C GLU A 219 9.74 -6.74 -28.00
N ILE A 220 10.23 -6.73 -26.76
CA ILE A 220 9.52 -6.13 -25.64
C ILE A 220 9.99 -4.68 -25.47
N ASN A 221 9.14 -3.76 -25.88
CA ASN A 221 9.36 -2.31 -25.87
C ASN A 221 8.05 -1.58 -25.51
N LYS A 222 8.06 -0.24 -25.49
CA LYS A 222 6.89 0.56 -25.14
C LYS A 222 5.66 0.24 -26.00
N GLU A 223 5.85 -0.01 -27.28
CA GLU A 223 4.74 -0.28 -28.21
C GLU A 223 4.10 -1.63 -27.89
N SER A 224 4.90 -2.69 -27.70
CA SER A 224 4.41 -4.03 -27.42
C SER A 224 3.86 -4.19 -26.00
N ALA A 225 4.44 -3.50 -25.00
CA ALA A 225 3.98 -3.51 -23.62
C ALA A 225 2.79 -2.57 -23.38
N GLY A 226 2.67 -1.47 -24.15
CA GLY A 226 1.72 -0.38 -23.91
C GLY A 226 2.14 0.59 -22.80
N TYR A 227 3.32 0.39 -22.21
CA TYR A 227 3.87 1.17 -21.09
C TYR A 227 5.38 1.36 -21.25
N ASP A 228 5.92 2.37 -20.56
CA ASP A 228 7.36 2.58 -20.53
C ASP A 228 8.07 1.42 -19.82
N ILE A 229 9.21 1.00 -20.40
CA ILE A 229 10.04 -0.07 -19.85
C ILE A 229 11.34 0.55 -19.32
N THR A 230 11.68 0.21 -18.09
CA THR A 230 12.91 0.63 -17.42
C THR A 230 13.88 -0.54 -17.34
N ASP A 231 15.17 -0.28 -17.60
CA ASP A 231 16.24 -1.30 -17.57
C ASP A 231 15.91 -2.55 -18.41
N ASP A 232 15.16 -2.36 -19.52
CA ASP A 232 14.69 -3.40 -20.47
C ASP A 232 13.86 -4.53 -19.84
N LYS A 233 13.46 -4.40 -18.56
CA LYS A 233 12.84 -5.48 -17.77
C LYS A 233 11.66 -5.08 -16.91
N TYR A 234 11.51 -3.79 -16.58
CA TYR A 234 10.55 -3.35 -15.58
C TYR A 234 9.50 -2.43 -16.20
N VAL A 235 8.23 -2.70 -15.91
CA VAL A 235 7.13 -1.77 -16.11
C VAL A 235 6.62 -1.33 -14.75
N TRP A 236 6.75 -0.04 -14.48
CA TRP A 236 6.28 0.58 -13.24
C TRP A 236 4.96 1.31 -13.49
N ILE A 237 3.93 0.91 -12.77
CA ILE A 237 2.63 1.58 -12.76
C ILE A 237 2.57 2.45 -11.52
N ASP A 238 2.41 3.75 -11.69
CA ASP A 238 2.43 4.69 -10.58
C ASP A 238 1.23 4.51 -9.64
N TYR A 239 1.48 4.72 -8.36
CA TYR A 239 0.44 4.84 -7.36
C TYR A 239 -0.28 6.19 -7.49
N VAL A 240 -1.55 6.25 -7.10
CA VAL A 240 -2.34 7.48 -7.11
C VAL A 240 -2.93 7.75 -5.73
N LYS A 241 -2.71 8.97 -5.21
CA LYS A 241 -3.31 9.42 -3.95
C LYS A 241 -4.83 9.58 -4.12
N VAL A 242 -5.61 8.88 -3.29
CA VAL A 242 -7.07 8.90 -3.31
C VAL A 242 -7.59 9.61 -2.06
N THR A 243 -8.29 10.70 -2.27
CA THR A 243 -8.82 11.62 -1.26
C THR A 243 -10.33 11.72 -1.36
N LYS A 244 -10.97 12.45 -0.43
CA LYS A 244 -12.41 12.78 -0.50
C LYS A 244 -12.81 13.50 -1.79
N ASP A 245 -11.87 14.14 -2.48
CA ASP A 245 -12.17 14.98 -3.65
C ASP A 245 -12.18 14.16 -4.95
N ASN A 246 -11.43 13.03 -5.01
CA ASN A 246 -11.29 12.23 -6.23
C ASN A 246 -11.70 10.75 -6.09
N TYR A 247 -12.11 10.26 -4.90
CA TYR A 247 -12.43 8.84 -4.71
C TYR A 247 -13.53 8.33 -5.66
N LYS A 248 -14.43 9.22 -6.11
CA LYS A 248 -15.52 8.87 -7.04
C LYS A 248 -15.02 8.43 -8.40
N ASP A 249 -13.85 8.92 -8.82
CA ASP A 249 -13.25 8.57 -10.11
C ASP A 249 -12.78 7.10 -10.15
N PHE A 250 -12.64 6.49 -8.97
CA PHE A 250 -12.18 5.11 -8.79
C PHE A 250 -13.31 4.14 -8.40
N GLN A 251 -14.54 4.64 -8.21
CA GLN A 251 -15.72 3.80 -8.00
C GLN A 251 -16.17 3.19 -9.34
N LYS A 252 -16.11 1.87 -9.45
CA LYS A 252 -16.58 1.10 -10.62
C LYS A 252 -17.96 0.51 -10.35
#